data_d00d467a7e300e3f593f17368505cb2a
#
_entry.id   d00d467a7e300e3f593f17368505cb2a
#
_cell.length_a   1.000
_cell.length_b   1.000
_cell.length_c   1.000
_cell.angle_alpha   90.00
_cell.angle_beta   90.00
_cell.angle_gamma   90.00
#
_symmetry.space_group_name_H-M   'P 1'
#
loop_
_entity.id
_entity.type
_entity.pdbx_description
1 polymer ?
#
loop_
_entity_poly.entity_id
_entity_poly.type
_entity_poly.pdbx_seq_one_letter_code
_entity_poly.pdbx_strand_id
1 'polypeptide(L)'
;MTTSTSIDPRIEYGTDIDLFSRASLMDPYADYKALQDIGEIAYLRRYDMWAVTRYDGVKRVLGAPEIFKSGDGIGMNDTLNTAWAPFAPCLDGQDHAPLRGGLMRTLGPKARRRKPGRM
;
A
#
# COMPACT_ATOMS: atom_id res chain seq x y z
N MET A 1 -1.68 -41.84 -1.07
CA MET A 1 -1.86 -40.49 -1.63
C MET A 1 -2.43 -39.59 -0.55
N THR A 2 -1.60 -38.78 0.02
CA THR A 2 -2.02 -37.76 0.97
C THR A 2 -2.58 -36.58 0.17
N THR A 3 -3.90 -36.43 0.17
CA THR A 3 -4.57 -35.25 -0.33
C THR A 3 -4.25 -34.13 0.65
N SER A 4 -3.26 -33.28 0.33
CA SER A 4 -3.03 -32.05 1.07
C SER A 4 -4.26 -31.18 0.83
N THR A 5 -5.16 -31.13 1.78
CA THR A 5 -6.26 -30.17 1.79
C THR A 5 -5.61 -28.82 2.08
N SER A 6 -5.30 -28.07 1.03
CA SER A 6 -4.84 -26.68 1.14
C SER A 6 -5.97 -25.87 1.79
N ILE A 7 -5.75 -25.37 2.98
CA ILE A 7 -6.67 -24.44 3.64
C ILE A 7 -6.67 -23.16 2.80
N ASP A 8 -7.86 -22.59 2.56
CA ASP A 8 -7.96 -21.29 1.88
C ASP A 8 -7.16 -20.24 2.69
N PRO A 9 -6.19 -19.57 2.07
CA PRO A 9 -5.38 -18.56 2.77
C PRO A 9 -6.20 -17.43 3.42
N ARG A 10 -7.39 -17.13 2.87
CA ARG A 10 -8.31 -16.15 3.46
C ARG A 10 -8.88 -16.59 4.81
N ILE A 11 -8.97 -17.89 5.03
CA ILE A 11 -9.37 -18.48 6.31
C ILE A 11 -8.17 -18.51 7.24
N GLU A 12 -7.04 -19.03 6.75
CA GLU A 12 -5.83 -19.21 7.55
C GLU A 12 -5.28 -17.88 8.11
N TYR A 13 -5.22 -16.84 7.27
CA TYR A 13 -4.68 -15.51 7.61
C TYR A 13 -5.76 -14.46 7.87
N GLY A 14 -7.02 -14.87 7.96
CA GLY A 14 -8.17 -13.98 8.09
C GLY A 14 -8.31 -13.36 9.47
N THR A 15 -8.71 -12.09 9.51
CA THR A 15 -9.01 -11.37 10.75
C THR A 15 -10.21 -10.45 10.58
N ASP A 16 -10.91 -10.19 11.69
CA ASP A 16 -12.01 -9.22 11.77
C ASP A 16 -11.59 -7.88 12.38
N ILE A 17 -10.28 -7.68 12.59
CA ILE A 17 -9.72 -6.40 13.04
C ILE A 17 -10.15 -5.29 12.09
N ASP A 18 -10.73 -4.22 12.66
CA ASP A 18 -11.18 -3.04 11.94
C ASP A 18 -10.16 -1.91 12.08
N LEU A 19 -9.17 -1.85 11.18
CA LEU A 19 -8.12 -0.84 11.17
C LEU A 19 -8.65 0.59 10.96
N PHE A 20 -9.88 0.74 10.47
CA PHE A 20 -10.49 2.03 10.19
C PHE A 20 -11.57 2.41 11.21
N SER A 21 -11.70 1.62 12.28
CA SER A 21 -12.48 2.02 13.44
C SER A 21 -11.90 3.28 14.08
N ARG A 22 -12.74 4.07 14.74
CA ARG A 22 -12.27 5.29 15.43
C ARG A 22 -11.18 4.97 16.46
N ALA A 23 -11.31 3.88 17.17
CA ALA A 23 -10.32 3.46 18.19
C ALA A 23 -8.97 3.14 17.54
N SER A 24 -8.97 2.36 16.46
CA SER A 24 -7.77 2.00 15.72
C SER A 24 -7.09 3.22 15.06
N LEU A 25 -7.88 4.15 14.53
CA LEU A 25 -7.33 5.39 13.95
C LEU A 25 -6.70 6.31 14.99
N MET A 26 -7.15 6.27 16.24
CA MET A 26 -6.56 7.05 17.33
C MET A 26 -5.30 6.41 17.91
N ASP A 27 -5.26 5.09 17.99
CA ASP A 27 -4.09 4.31 18.43
C ASP A 27 -4.04 2.96 17.71
N PRO A 28 -3.32 2.87 16.56
CA PRO A 28 -3.32 1.68 15.73
C PRO A 28 -2.30 0.61 16.16
N TYR A 29 -1.41 0.91 17.13
CA TYR A 29 -0.23 0.06 17.37
C TYR A 29 -0.58 -1.33 17.90
N ALA A 30 -1.61 -1.46 18.72
CA ALA A 30 -2.08 -2.76 19.21
C ALA A 30 -2.62 -3.63 18.07
N ASP A 31 -3.38 -3.03 17.15
CA ASP A 31 -3.91 -3.71 15.98
C ASP A 31 -2.80 -4.10 15.00
N TYR A 32 -1.83 -3.23 14.78
CA TYR A 32 -0.66 -3.57 13.95
C TYR A 32 0.13 -4.75 14.52
N LYS A 33 0.32 -4.77 15.83
CA LYS A 33 0.98 -5.91 16.50
C LYS A 33 0.19 -7.20 16.32
N ALA A 34 -1.12 -7.16 16.50
CA ALA A 34 -1.99 -8.32 16.30
C ALA A 34 -1.95 -8.84 14.85
N LEU A 35 -1.92 -7.95 13.86
CA LEU A 35 -1.76 -8.33 12.45
C LEU A 35 -0.40 -8.97 12.18
N GLN A 36 0.68 -8.43 12.74
CA GLN A 36 2.03 -8.99 12.59
C GLN A 36 2.16 -10.39 13.21
N ASP A 37 1.40 -10.66 14.27
CA ASP A 37 1.36 -11.98 14.92
C ASP A 37 0.64 -13.02 14.07
N ILE A 38 -0.30 -12.63 13.19
CA ILE A 38 -0.94 -13.52 12.21
C ILE A 38 0.09 -14.02 11.19
N GLY A 39 0.93 -13.14 10.65
CA GLY A 39 1.93 -13.51 9.64
C GLY A 39 2.49 -12.31 8.87
N GLU A 40 3.21 -12.56 7.79
CA GLU A 40 3.70 -11.52 6.86
C GLU A 40 2.54 -10.84 6.12
N ILE A 41 1.43 -11.57 5.97
CA ILE A 41 0.18 -11.08 5.38
C ILE A 41 -0.98 -11.41 6.31
N ALA A 42 -2.01 -10.58 6.29
CA ALA A 42 -3.28 -10.82 6.96
C ALA A 42 -4.43 -10.45 6.01
N TYR A 43 -5.50 -11.26 6.02
CA TYR A 43 -6.69 -10.97 5.23
C TYR A 43 -7.72 -10.23 6.06
N LEU A 44 -7.98 -9.00 5.69
CA LEU A 44 -8.96 -8.12 6.35
C LEU A 44 -10.35 -8.44 5.80
N ARG A 45 -11.11 -9.33 6.46
CA ARG A 45 -12.41 -9.82 5.99
C ARG A 45 -13.42 -8.70 5.76
N ARG A 46 -13.41 -7.67 6.60
CA ARG A 46 -14.33 -6.53 6.48
C ARG A 46 -14.18 -5.75 5.18
N TYR A 47 -12.98 -5.77 4.60
CA TYR A 47 -12.60 -4.93 3.46
C TYR A 47 -12.29 -5.73 2.21
N ASP A 48 -12.33 -7.08 2.32
CA ASP A 48 -11.92 -7.98 1.22
C ASP A 48 -10.52 -7.62 0.67
N MET A 49 -9.58 -7.37 1.58
CA MET A 49 -8.24 -6.90 1.26
C MET A 49 -7.16 -7.66 1.99
N TRP A 50 -5.99 -7.78 1.36
CA TRP A 50 -4.79 -8.26 1.98
C TRP A 50 -3.97 -7.11 2.56
N ALA A 51 -3.57 -7.24 3.80
CA ALA A 51 -2.62 -6.35 4.45
C ALA A 51 -1.24 -7.00 4.50
N VAL A 52 -0.21 -6.29 4.10
CA VAL A 52 1.19 -6.69 4.29
C VAL A 52 1.65 -6.09 5.61
N THR A 53 2.00 -6.93 6.56
CA THR A 53 2.09 -6.55 7.98
C THR A 53 3.50 -6.26 8.46
N ARG A 54 4.53 -6.76 7.78
CA ARG A 54 5.93 -6.69 8.21
C ARG A 54 6.79 -5.92 7.22
N TYR A 55 7.84 -5.29 7.74
CA TYR A 55 8.75 -4.44 6.97
C TYR A 55 9.31 -5.08 5.70
N ASP A 56 9.82 -6.31 5.81
CA ASP A 56 10.41 -7.00 4.65
C ASP A 56 9.39 -7.32 3.56
N GLY A 57 8.16 -7.66 3.95
CA GLY A 57 7.04 -7.85 3.04
C GLY A 57 6.68 -6.56 2.32
N VAL A 58 6.53 -5.46 3.06
CA VAL A 58 6.24 -4.13 2.49
C VAL A 58 7.34 -3.71 1.52
N LYS A 59 8.60 -3.85 1.90
CA LYS A 59 9.75 -3.53 1.04
C LYS A 59 9.74 -4.34 -0.24
N ARG A 60 9.40 -5.63 -0.17
CA ARG A 60 9.29 -6.53 -1.33
C ARG A 60 8.16 -6.11 -2.28
N VAL A 61 6.98 -5.81 -1.74
CA VAL A 61 5.82 -5.34 -2.52
C VAL A 61 6.14 -4.03 -3.24
N LEU A 62 6.70 -3.05 -2.52
CA LEU A 62 7.06 -1.76 -3.11
C LEU A 62 8.21 -1.84 -4.12
N GLY A 63 9.05 -2.87 -4.02
CA GLY A 63 10.16 -3.12 -4.93
C GLY A 63 9.80 -3.93 -6.18
N ALA A 64 8.57 -4.39 -6.32
CA ALA A 64 8.11 -5.25 -7.41
C ALA A 64 6.91 -4.65 -8.18
N PRO A 65 7.09 -3.50 -8.84
CA PRO A 65 6.00 -2.81 -9.54
C PRO A 65 5.45 -3.58 -10.75
N GLU A 66 6.19 -4.55 -11.25
CA GLU A 66 5.74 -5.46 -12.32
C GLU A 66 4.68 -6.44 -11.84
N ILE A 67 4.62 -6.72 -10.54
CA ILE A 67 3.66 -7.64 -9.91
C ILE A 67 2.56 -6.86 -9.21
N PHE A 68 2.95 -5.87 -8.39
CA PHE A 68 2.04 -5.07 -7.58
C PHE A 68 1.80 -3.71 -8.23
N LYS A 69 0.65 -3.59 -8.87
CA LYS A 69 0.26 -2.42 -9.66
C LYS A 69 -0.49 -1.40 -8.81
N SER A 70 -0.29 -0.12 -9.11
CA SER A 70 -1.08 0.98 -8.57
C SER A 70 -2.14 1.50 -9.56
N GLY A 71 -2.07 1.06 -10.82
CA GLY A 71 -2.93 1.54 -11.90
C GLY A 71 -4.42 1.25 -11.71
N ASP A 72 -4.76 0.21 -10.94
CA ASP A 72 -6.15 -0.11 -10.61
C ASP A 72 -6.71 0.74 -9.45
N GLY A 73 -5.89 1.62 -8.89
CA GLY A 73 -6.24 2.54 -7.82
C GLY A 73 -5.47 2.31 -6.53
N ILE A 74 -5.44 3.32 -5.69
CA ILE A 74 -4.77 3.32 -4.38
C ILE A 74 -5.73 3.60 -3.22
N GLY A 75 -7.00 3.85 -3.52
CA GLY A 75 -8.04 4.06 -2.53
C GLY A 75 -8.88 2.80 -2.30
N MET A 76 -9.65 2.82 -1.22
CA MET A 76 -10.49 1.69 -0.83
C MET A 76 -11.90 1.74 -1.45
N ASN A 77 -12.16 2.65 -2.38
CA ASN A 77 -13.44 2.74 -3.10
C ASN A 77 -13.25 3.24 -4.53
N ASP A 78 -14.17 2.86 -5.40
CA ASP A 78 -14.10 3.15 -6.84
C ASP A 78 -14.21 4.64 -7.15
N THR A 79 -14.97 5.39 -6.38
CA THR A 79 -15.11 6.85 -6.58
C THR A 79 -13.78 7.55 -6.40
N LEU A 80 -13.04 7.22 -5.35
CA LEU A 80 -11.72 7.77 -5.09
C LEU A 80 -10.72 7.35 -6.16
N ASN A 81 -10.72 6.07 -6.52
CA ASN A 81 -9.81 5.52 -7.52
C ASN A 81 -10.05 6.16 -8.90
N THR A 82 -11.31 6.36 -9.30
CA THR A 82 -11.67 7.05 -10.54
C THR A 82 -11.20 8.50 -10.53
N ALA A 83 -11.41 9.22 -9.44
CA ALA A 83 -11.01 10.61 -9.31
C ALA A 83 -9.48 10.79 -9.33
N TRP A 84 -8.73 9.83 -8.83
CA TRP A 84 -7.28 9.90 -8.71
C TRP A 84 -6.52 9.20 -9.83
N ALA A 85 -7.21 8.51 -10.73
CA ALA A 85 -6.61 7.78 -11.84
C ALA A 85 -5.55 8.57 -12.65
N PRO A 86 -5.72 9.87 -12.93
CA PRO A 86 -4.73 10.64 -13.70
C PRO A 86 -3.51 11.09 -12.89
N PHE A 87 -3.50 10.88 -11.57
CA PHE A 87 -2.39 11.33 -10.73
C PHE A 87 -1.26 10.30 -10.62
N ALA A 88 -0.02 10.80 -10.46
CA ALA A 88 1.18 9.99 -10.45
C ALA A 88 1.16 8.77 -9.51
N PRO A 89 0.58 8.79 -8.30
CA PRO A 89 0.50 7.61 -7.44
C PRO A 89 -0.34 6.46 -8.00
N CYS A 90 -1.27 6.76 -8.93
CA CYS A 90 -2.16 5.78 -9.56
C CYS A 90 -1.67 5.34 -10.94
N LEU A 91 -0.43 5.65 -11.31
CA LEU A 91 0.15 5.29 -12.60
C LEU A 91 1.28 4.30 -12.42
N ASP A 92 1.42 3.40 -13.38
CA ASP A 92 2.47 2.39 -13.41
C ASP A 92 3.39 2.55 -14.62
N GLY A 93 4.62 2.02 -14.52
CA GLY A 93 5.54 1.86 -15.64
C GLY A 93 5.80 3.13 -16.44
N GLN A 94 5.53 3.07 -17.74
CA GLN A 94 5.85 4.14 -18.70
C GLN A 94 5.02 5.42 -18.47
N ASP A 95 3.82 5.30 -17.95
CA ASP A 95 2.95 6.44 -17.67
C ASP A 95 3.37 7.19 -16.39
N HIS A 96 3.92 6.46 -15.42
CA HIS A 96 4.40 7.01 -14.16
C HIS A 96 5.73 7.77 -14.30
N ALA A 97 6.67 7.23 -15.10
CA ALA A 97 8.05 7.72 -15.14
C ALA A 97 8.17 9.20 -15.57
N PRO A 98 7.47 9.70 -16.60
CA PRO A 98 7.56 11.10 -17.01
C PRO A 98 7.04 12.07 -15.95
N LEU A 99 5.91 11.73 -15.30
CA LEU A 99 5.31 12.56 -14.24
C LEU A 99 6.21 12.61 -13.01
N ARG A 100 6.71 11.47 -12.58
CA ARG A 100 7.68 11.41 -11.48
C ARG A 100 8.94 12.21 -11.79
N GLY A 101 9.49 12.09 -13.00
CA GLY A 101 10.64 12.85 -13.46
C GLY A 101 10.40 14.37 -13.40
N GLY A 102 9.21 14.81 -13.80
CA GLY A 102 8.80 16.23 -13.70
C GLY A 102 8.76 16.71 -12.25
N LEU A 103 8.12 15.96 -11.37
CA LEU A 103 8.04 16.26 -9.94
C LEU A 103 9.43 16.31 -9.28
N MET A 104 10.29 15.35 -9.59
CA MET A 104 11.63 15.28 -9.01
C MET A 104 12.56 16.43 -9.48
N ARG A 105 12.35 16.96 -10.68
CA ARG A 105 13.06 18.18 -11.12
C ARG A 105 12.75 19.39 -10.25
N THR A 106 11.51 19.49 -9.77
CA THR A 106 11.03 20.63 -8.97
C THR A 106 11.22 20.42 -7.47
N LEU A 107 11.03 19.21 -6.97
CA LEU A 107 10.99 18.87 -5.55
C LEU A 107 12.26 18.14 -5.07
N GLY A 108 13.09 17.66 -5.97
CA GLY A 108 14.29 16.89 -5.64
C GLY A 108 15.35 17.69 -4.87
N PRO A 109 16.30 17.02 -4.19
CA PRO A 109 17.33 17.68 -3.39
C PRO A 109 18.17 18.70 -4.15
N LYS A 110 18.42 18.46 -5.44
CA LYS A 110 19.16 19.40 -6.33
C LYS A 110 18.36 20.69 -6.61
N ALA A 111 17.03 20.60 -6.67
CA ALA A 111 16.18 21.78 -6.89
C ALA A 111 16.12 22.67 -5.63
N ARG A 112 16.12 22.07 -4.44
CA ARG A 112 16.14 22.79 -3.16
C ARG A 112 17.40 23.64 -2.96
N ARG A 113 18.54 23.20 -3.47
CA ARG A 113 19.82 23.93 -3.38
C ARG A 113 19.87 25.17 -4.28
N ARG A 114 18.95 25.28 -5.25
CA ARG A 114 18.89 26.39 -6.21
C ARG A 114 18.01 27.57 -5.79
N LYS A 115 17.26 27.48 -4.70
CA LYS A 115 16.51 28.64 -4.18
C LYS A 115 17.48 29.55 -3.43
N PRO A 116 17.82 30.76 -3.96
CA PRO A 116 18.49 31.77 -3.16
C PRO A 116 17.58 32.09 -1.98
N GLY A 117 18.17 32.15 -0.78
CA GLY A 117 17.46 32.54 0.40
C GLY A 117 16.69 33.84 0.14
N ARG A 118 15.39 33.83 0.45
CA ARG A 118 14.68 35.09 0.62
C ARG A 118 15.30 35.77 1.84
N MET A 119 15.99 36.88 1.58
CA MET A 119 16.27 37.87 2.61
C MET A 119 14.96 38.46 3.12
#